data_08bc898fe43592f94db26d968abc7cbf
#
_entry.id   08bc898fe43592f94db26d968abc7cbf
#
_cell.length_a   1.000
_cell.length_b   1.000
_cell.length_c   1.000
_cell.angle_alpha   90.00
_cell.angle_beta   90.00
_cell.angle_gamma   90.00
#
_symmetry.space_group_name_H-M   'P 1'
#
loop_
_entity.id
_entity.type
_entity.pdbx_description
1 polymer ?
#
loop_
_entity_poly.entity_id
_entity_poly.type
_entity_poly.pdbx_seq_one_letter_code
_entity_poly.pdbx_strand_id
1 'polypeptide(L)'
;MRLTRKILSIAVVLTLWAFNVQAADTARDPDGIIAAHCVACHSVGLLNAPKIGDTQAWEARAQKTGGLDGLLASTIKGIGIMPPKGTCGDCTNDELKSAIQSMSGLK
;
A
#
# COMPACT_ATOMS: atom_id res chain seq x y z
N MET A 1 35.56 0.85 70.68
CA MET A 1 35.36 1.46 69.38
C MET A 1 34.75 0.43 68.49
N ARG A 2 33.47 0.57 68.24
CA ARG A 2 32.72 -0.33 67.28
C ARG A 2 32.52 0.42 65.98
N LEU A 3 33.25 0.03 64.96
CA LEU A 3 33.02 0.53 63.61
C LEU A 3 31.79 -0.20 63.03
N THR A 4 30.70 0.49 62.98
CA THR A 4 29.51 0.02 62.25
C THR A 4 29.71 0.28 60.76
N ARG A 5 30.05 -0.75 60.01
CA ARG A 5 30.08 -0.72 58.55
C ARG A 5 28.61 -0.69 58.05
N LYS A 6 28.16 0.49 57.66
CA LYS A 6 26.95 0.63 56.89
C LYS A 6 27.22 0.15 55.47
N ILE A 7 26.70 -1.02 55.16
CA ILE A 7 26.71 -1.53 53.80
C ILE A 7 25.56 -0.82 53.08
N LEU A 8 25.95 0.09 52.20
CA LEU A 8 24.99 0.76 51.32
C LEU A 8 24.67 -0.19 50.16
N SER A 9 23.52 -0.84 50.24
CA SER A 9 23.03 -1.64 49.13
C SER A 9 22.50 -0.71 48.03
N ILE A 10 23.29 -0.55 46.99
CA ILE A 10 22.87 0.12 45.78
C ILE A 10 22.01 -0.89 44.98
N ALA A 11 20.73 -0.76 45.08
CA ALA A 11 19.81 -1.47 44.22
C ALA A 11 19.86 -0.81 42.80
N VAL A 12 20.59 -1.43 41.91
CA VAL A 12 20.55 -1.06 40.50
C VAL A 12 19.26 -1.55 39.92
N VAL A 13 18.27 -0.66 39.80
CA VAL A 13 17.04 -0.92 39.06
C VAL A 13 17.37 -0.82 37.58
N LEU A 14 17.64 -1.95 36.96
CA LEU A 14 17.72 -2.08 35.53
C LEU A 14 16.29 -2.00 34.98
N THR A 15 15.84 -0.79 34.63
CA THR A 15 14.64 -0.61 33.82
C THR A 15 14.93 -1.08 32.40
N LEU A 16 14.53 -2.29 32.09
CA LEU A 16 14.46 -2.81 30.72
C LEU A 16 13.41 -1.99 29.97
N TRP A 17 13.88 -1.02 29.22
CA TRP A 17 13.06 -0.36 28.22
C TRP A 17 12.85 -1.37 27.08
N ALA A 18 11.72 -2.06 27.12
CA ALA A 18 11.27 -2.85 26.00
C ALA A 18 10.93 -1.85 24.87
N PHE A 19 11.85 -1.66 23.94
CA PHE A 19 11.53 -1.03 22.67
C PHE A 19 10.57 -1.97 21.94
N ASN A 20 9.29 -1.67 22.02
CA ASN A 20 8.32 -2.23 21.10
C ASN A 20 8.66 -1.69 19.69
N VAL A 21 9.50 -2.43 18.99
CA VAL A 21 9.64 -2.24 17.55
C VAL A 21 8.39 -2.85 16.93
N GLN A 22 7.34 -2.05 16.82
CA GLN A 22 6.24 -2.38 15.94
C GLN A 22 6.79 -2.24 14.53
N ALA A 23 6.87 -3.38 13.82
CA ALA A 23 7.05 -3.35 12.39
C ALA A 23 5.87 -2.54 11.83
N ALA A 24 6.13 -1.31 11.35
CA ALA A 24 5.16 -0.58 10.58
C ALA A 24 4.83 -1.45 9.36
N ASP A 25 3.54 -1.76 9.13
CA ASP A 25 3.08 -2.36 7.89
C ASP A 25 3.50 -1.43 6.76
N THR A 26 4.63 -1.76 6.12
CA THR A 26 5.11 -1.00 4.97
C THR A 26 4.25 -1.41 3.79
N ALA A 27 3.57 -0.43 3.18
CA ALA A 27 2.84 -0.64 1.94
C ALA A 27 3.76 -1.27 0.88
N ARG A 28 3.23 -2.22 0.13
CA ARG A 28 3.97 -2.86 -0.97
C ARG A 28 4.26 -1.84 -2.06
N ASP A 29 5.40 -2.03 -2.72
CA ASP A 29 5.76 -1.24 -3.89
C ASP A 29 4.69 -1.39 -4.99
N PRO A 30 4.16 -0.27 -5.52
CA PRO A 30 3.17 -0.31 -6.59
C PRO A 30 3.65 -1.08 -7.84
N ASP A 31 4.91 -1.01 -8.19
CA ASP A 31 5.44 -1.73 -9.35
C ASP A 31 5.37 -3.25 -9.17
N GLY A 32 5.59 -3.73 -7.97
CA GLY A 32 5.42 -5.15 -7.63
C GLY A 32 3.97 -5.61 -7.74
N ILE A 33 3.02 -4.80 -7.28
CA ILE A 33 1.58 -5.07 -7.41
C ILE A 33 1.17 -5.08 -8.88
N ILE A 34 1.60 -4.10 -9.64
CA ILE A 34 1.31 -3.99 -11.07
C ILE A 34 1.84 -5.21 -11.83
N ALA A 35 3.09 -5.60 -11.58
CA ALA A 35 3.70 -6.75 -12.23
C ALA A 35 2.97 -8.07 -11.92
N ALA A 36 2.48 -8.24 -10.70
CA ALA A 36 1.81 -9.46 -10.28
C ALA A 36 0.33 -9.53 -10.69
N HIS A 37 -0.38 -8.40 -10.73
CA HIS A 37 -1.84 -8.39 -10.81
C HIS A 37 -2.43 -7.57 -11.96
N CYS A 38 -1.69 -6.65 -12.56
CA CYS A 38 -2.25 -5.66 -13.47
C CYS A 38 -1.78 -5.79 -14.91
N VAL A 39 -0.51 -6.18 -15.13
CA VAL A 39 0.13 -6.18 -16.45
C VAL A 39 -0.54 -7.10 -17.47
N ALA A 40 -1.14 -8.19 -17.04
CA ALA A 40 -1.79 -9.13 -17.96
C ALA A 40 -2.84 -8.45 -18.87
N CYS A 41 -3.56 -7.48 -18.32
CA CYS A 41 -4.58 -6.73 -19.06
C CYS A 41 -4.10 -5.31 -19.45
N HIS A 42 -3.44 -4.62 -18.54
CA HIS A 42 -3.10 -3.21 -18.72
C HIS A 42 -1.80 -2.94 -19.49
N SER A 43 -0.97 -3.95 -19.74
CA SER A 43 0.22 -3.78 -20.61
C SER A 43 -0.16 -3.72 -22.09
N VAL A 44 -1.08 -4.54 -22.55
CA VAL A 44 -1.47 -4.66 -23.94
C VAL A 44 -2.82 -4.02 -24.26
N GLY A 45 -3.57 -3.58 -23.25
CA GLY A 45 -4.93 -3.05 -23.42
C GLY A 45 -5.95 -4.14 -23.70
N LEU A 46 -5.84 -5.28 -23.03
CA LEU A 46 -6.75 -6.41 -23.22
C LEU A 46 -8.19 -5.97 -22.94
N LEU A 47 -9.09 -6.29 -23.88
CA LEU A 47 -10.52 -5.96 -23.81
C LEU A 47 -10.78 -4.48 -23.49
N ASN A 48 -9.99 -3.61 -24.10
CA ASN A 48 -10.08 -2.16 -23.96
C ASN A 48 -9.68 -1.64 -22.55
N ALA A 49 -8.90 -2.38 -21.79
CA ALA A 49 -8.29 -1.87 -20.58
C ALA A 49 -7.35 -0.69 -20.90
N PRO A 50 -7.36 0.39 -20.11
CA PRO A 50 -6.42 1.48 -20.33
C PRO A 50 -5.00 0.98 -20.10
N LYS A 51 -4.13 1.29 -21.07
CA LYS A 51 -2.73 0.82 -21.00
C LYS A 51 -1.92 1.58 -19.97
N ILE A 52 -0.95 0.92 -19.39
CA ILE A 52 0.04 1.56 -18.53
C ILE A 52 0.72 2.69 -19.29
N GLY A 53 0.74 3.89 -18.71
CA GLY A 53 1.33 5.08 -19.30
C GLY A 53 0.46 5.85 -20.31
N ASP A 54 -0.70 5.31 -20.67
CA ASP A 54 -1.67 6.03 -21.52
C ASP A 54 -2.54 6.96 -20.66
N THR A 55 -1.94 8.04 -20.18
CA THR A 55 -2.57 9.01 -19.27
C THR A 55 -3.89 9.53 -19.82
N GLN A 56 -3.98 9.77 -21.14
CA GLN A 56 -5.20 10.28 -21.76
C GLN A 56 -6.36 9.27 -21.63
N ALA A 57 -6.11 7.99 -21.84
CA ALA A 57 -7.12 6.95 -21.68
C ALA A 57 -7.58 6.82 -20.21
N TRP A 58 -6.66 6.97 -19.28
CA TRP A 58 -6.96 6.96 -17.85
C TRP A 58 -7.75 8.20 -17.42
N GLU A 59 -7.39 9.39 -17.91
CA GLU A 59 -8.13 10.63 -17.65
C GLU A 59 -9.57 10.55 -18.15
N ALA A 60 -9.79 10.01 -19.34
CA ALA A 60 -11.13 9.83 -19.88
C ALA A 60 -12.01 8.95 -18.98
N ARG A 61 -11.44 7.94 -18.36
CA ARG A 61 -12.14 7.08 -17.39
C ARG A 61 -12.35 7.77 -16.06
N ALA A 62 -11.36 8.48 -15.59
CA ALA A 62 -11.44 9.25 -14.34
C ALA A 62 -12.55 10.31 -14.40
N GLN A 63 -12.68 11.00 -15.51
CA GLN A 63 -13.77 11.98 -15.72
C GLN A 63 -15.17 11.36 -15.60
N LYS A 64 -15.31 10.11 -16.03
CA LYS A 64 -16.61 9.39 -15.95
C LYS A 64 -16.92 8.85 -14.57
N THR A 65 -15.90 8.60 -13.75
CA THR A 65 -16.06 7.87 -12.48
C THR A 65 -15.84 8.73 -11.25
N GLY A 66 -15.38 9.97 -11.40
CA GLY A 66 -15.12 10.87 -10.26
C GLY A 66 -13.65 10.96 -9.88
N GLY A 67 -12.76 10.98 -10.85
CA GLY A 67 -11.32 11.15 -10.64
C GLY A 67 -10.61 9.89 -10.15
N LEU A 68 -9.47 10.06 -9.50
CA LEU A 68 -8.66 8.96 -9.00
C LEU A 68 -9.41 8.10 -7.95
N ASP A 69 -10.18 8.73 -7.09
CA ASP A 69 -10.98 7.99 -6.09
C ASP A 69 -12.11 7.19 -6.75
N GLY A 70 -12.68 7.69 -7.84
CA GLY A 70 -13.65 6.95 -8.64
C GLY A 70 -13.03 5.75 -9.35
N LEU A 71 -11.83 5.88 -9.88
CA LEU A 71 -11.05 4.76 -10.44
C LEU A 71 -10.73 3.71 -9.36
N LEU A 72 -10.36 4.16 -8.18
CA LEU A 72 -10.12 3.26 -7.04
C LEU A 72 -11.39 2.48 -6.67
N ALA A 73 -12.51 3.16 -6.55
CA ALA A 73 -13.79 2.51 -6.25
C ALA A 73 -14.18 1.47 -7.32
N SER A 74 -13.98 1.78 -8.59
CA SER A 74 -14.20 0.86 -9.70
C SER A 74 -13.26 -0.35 -9.64
N THR A 75 -12.01 -0.13 -9.28
CA THR A 75 -11.00 -1.20 -9.11
C THR A 75 -11.35 -2.13 -7.96
N ILE A 76 -11.76 -1.60 -6.82
CA ILE A 76 -12.15 -2.39 -5.65
C ILE A 76 -13.36 -3.27 -5.97
N LYS A 77 -14.36 -2.71 -6.63
CA LYS A 77 -15.60 -3.40 -6.99
C LYS A 77 -15.42 -4.38 -8.15
N GLY A 78 -14.51 -4.08 -9.05
CA GLY A 78 -14.43 -4.67 -10.38
C GLY A 78 -15.35 -3.94 -11.36
N ILE A 79 -14.98 -3.94 -12.62
CA ILE A 79 -15.75 -3.29 -13.70
C ILE A 79 -15.65 -4.09 -14.98
N GLY A 80 -16.79 -4.46 -15.54
CA GLY A 80 -16.82 -5.29 -16.74
C GLY A 80 -16.06 -6.60 -16.50
N ILE A 81 -15.06 -6.85 -17.33
CA ILE A 81 -14.23 -8.06 -17.24
C ILE A 81 -13.09 -7.94 -16.22
N MET A 82 -12.82 -6.72 -15.75
CA MET A 82 -11.82 -6.51 -14.69
C MET A 82 -12.34 -7.09 -13.38
N PRO A 83 -11.62 -8.07 -12.78
CA PRO A 83 -12.04 -8.65 -11.51
C PRO A 83 -11.86 -7.64 -10.37
N PRO A 84 -12.60 -7.83 -9.24
CA PRO A 84 -12.42 -7.02 -8.05
C PRO A 84 -10.96 -6.96 -7.62
N LYS A 85 -10.47 -5.76 -7.32
CA LYS A 85 -9.09 -5.47 -6.92
C LYS A 85 -8.02 -5.93 -7.92
N GLY A 86 -8.39 -6.17 -9.19
CA GLY A 86 -7.46 -6.69 -10.19
C GLY A 86 -6.81 -8.01 -9.77
N THR A 87 -7.51 -8.90 -9.08
CA THR A 87 -7.03 -10.15 -8.46
C THR A 87 -6.16 -10.00 -7.21
N CYS A 88 -5.81 -8.79 -6.79
CA CYS A 88 -5.05 -8.55 -5.56
C CYS A 88 -5.99 -8.48 -4.34
N GLY A 89 -6.53 -9.61 -3.93
CA GLY A 89 -7.53 -9.68 -2.87
C GLY A 89 -7.07 -9.15 -1.49
N ASP A 90 -5.77 -9.21 -1.22
CA ASP A 90 -5.13 -8.75 0.01
C ASP A 90 -4.51 -7.35 -0.09
N CYS A 91 -4.63 -6.68 -1.25
CA CYS A 91 -4.20 -5.30 -1.38
C CYS A 91 -5.06 -4.36 -0.53
N THR A 92 -4.42 -3.43 0.14
CA THR A 92 -5.10 -2.32 0.78
C THR A 92 -5.59 -1.31 -0.26
N ASN A 93 -6.54 -0.46 0.13
CA ASN A 93 -7.02 0.60 -0.74
C ASN A 93 -5.91 1.57 -1.14
N ASP A 94 -4.99 1.88 -0.23
CA ASP A 94 -3.85 2.76 -0.50
C ASP A 94 -2.86 2.11 -1.48
N GLU A 95 -2.62 0.82 -1.36
CA GLU A 95 -1.79 0.07 -2.30
C GLU A 95 -2.39 0.05 -3.71
N LEU A 96 -3.69 -0.19 -3.82
CA LEU A 96 -4.41 -0.14 -5.09
C LEU A 96 -4.39 1.28 -5.70
N LYS A 97 -4.61 2.30 -4.88
CA LYS A 97 -4.53 3.70 -5.32
C LYS A 97 -3.15 4.06 -5.87
N SER A 98 -2.10 3.66 -5.17
CA SER A 98 -0.71 3.86 -5.61
C SER A 98 -0.42 3.14 -6.93
N ALA A 99 -0.92 1.93 -7.11
CA ALA A 99 -0.79 1.19 -8.37
C ALA A 99 -1.51 1.91 -9.52
N ILE A 100 -2.73 2.39 -9.29
CA ILE A 100 -3.49 3.16 -10.30
C ILE A 100 -2.75 4.46 -10.65
N GLN A 101 -2.21 5.18 -9.67
CA GLN A 101 -1.42 6.39 -9.90
C GLN A 101 -0.18 6.10 -10.75
N SER A 102 0.53 5.02 -10.44
CA SER A 102 1.72 4.61 -11.20
C SER A 102 1.39 4.24 -12.64
N MET A 103 0.30 3.52 -12.88
CA MET A 103 -0.13 3.13 -14.24
C MET A 103 -0.67 4.31 -15.05
N SER A 104 -1.40 5.21 -14.40
CA SER A 104 -2.15 6.28 -15.08
C SER A 104 -1.38 7.59 -15.23
N GLY A 105 -0.43 7.85 -14.34
CA GLY A 105 0.20 9.16 -14.23
C GLY A 105 -0.69 10.24 -13.57
N LEU A 106 -1.87 9.86 -13.07
CA LEU A 106 -2.76 10.79 -12.37
C LEU A 106 -2.25 11.08 -10.95
N LYS A 107 -2.59 12.26 -10.45
CA LYS A 107 -2.22 12.71 -9.09
C LYS A 107 -3.43 12.92 -8.21
#